data_b60ef3c3c6afd878a88b762305f54f1b
#
_entry.id   b60ef3c3c6afd878a88b762305f54f1b
#
_cell.length_a   1.000
_cell.length_b   1.000
_cell.length_c   1.000
_cell.angle_alpha   90.00
_cell.angle_beta   90.00
_cell.angle_gamma   90.00
#
_symmetry.space_group_name_H-M   'P 1'
#
loop_
_entity.id
_entity.type
_entity.pdbx_description
1 polymer ?
#
loop_
_entity_poly.entity_id
_entity_poly.type
_entity_poly.pdbx_seq_one_letter_code
_entity_poly.pdbx_strand_id
1 'polypeptide(L)'
;IKKVLDKGKIDFENGKRVDYDILIGIPPHKAPAVIRNSDLIKQGQNYMNVDKYTLKTEYENVFAIGDVNEIKVNGNIFIPKAGIFAEAQAKVVSQLIIDDIETNNLSLSSSSRFDGKGFCFMETGNQQAGYVAADFYNEEGPAASLEPPSKESYKKKIDFERRRLSEWF
;
A
#
# COMPACT_ATOMS: atom_id res chain seq x y z
N ILE A 1 20.70 7.51 -4.22
CA ILE A 1 21.69 7.61 -3.11
C ILE A 1 22.64 6.42 -3.25
N LYS A 2 23.93 6.69 -3.29
CA LYS A 2 24.98 5.65 -3.33
C LYS A 2 25.31 5.17 -1.92
N LYS A 3 25.52 6.12 -0.99
CA LYS A 3 25.89 5.81 0.38
C LYS A 3 25.53 6.96 1.32
N VAL A 4 25.02 6.63 2.49
CA VAL A 4 24.96 7.53 3.64
C VAL A 4 26.27 7.35 4.41
N LEU A 5 26.98 8.43 4.66
CA LEU A 5 28.26 8.43 5.35
C LEU A 5 28.07 8.91 6.80
N ASP A 6 28.99 8.53 7.65
CA ASP A 6 29.11 9.11 8.99
C ASP A 6 29.35 10.63 8.87
N LYS A 7 29.01 11.36 9.91
CA LYS A 7 29.17 12.82 10.02
C LYS A 7 28.33 13.65 9.04
N GLY A 8 27.08 13.23 8.80
CA GLY A 8 26.09 14.04 8.12
C GLY A 8 26.36 14.27 6.64
N LYS A 9 26.79 13.25 5.88
CA LYS A 9 27.07 13.35 4.44
C LYS A 9 26.38 12.24 3.66
N ILE A 10 25.90 12.58 2.45
CA ILE A 10 25.32 11.63 1.50
C ILE A 10 26.08 11.71 0.18
N ASP A 11 26.52 10.55 -0.34
CA ASP A 11 27.04 10.39 -1.69
C ASP A 11 25.92 9.91 -2.63
N PHE A 12 25.83 10.53 -3.80
CA PHE A 12 24.93 10.15 -4.88
C PHE A 12 25.69 9.42 -5.99
N GLU A 13 24.96 8.60 -6.78
CA GLU A 13 25.51 7.84 -7.91
C GLU A 13 26.20 8.74 -8.96
N ASN A 14 25.73 9.96 -9.14
CA ASN A 14 26.28 10.95 -10.05
C ASN A 14 27.56 11.66 -9.52
N GLY A 15 28.11 11.19 -8.39
CA GLY A 15 29.32 11.77 -7.77
C GLY A 15 29.06 13.01 -6.89
N LYS A 16 27.83 13.52 -6.84
CA LYS A 16 27.49 14.64 -5.96
C LYS A 16 27.54 14.20 -4.49
N ARG A 17 28.06 15.06 -3.63
CA ARG A 17 28.01 14.93 -2.17
C ARG A 17 27.22 16.07 -1.56
N VAL A 18 26.37 15.76 -0.58
CA VAL A 18 25.54 16.74 0.15
C VAL A 18 25.75 16.55 1.64
N ASP A 19 25.92 17.67 2.36
CA ASP A 19 25.93 17.68 3.81
C ASP A 19 24.50 17.85 4.32
N TYR A 20 24.20 17.26 5.50
CA TYR A 20 22.91 17.40 6.18
C TYR A 20 23.10 17.46 7.69
N ASP A 21 22.25 18.20 8.36
CA ASP A 21 22.14 18.23 9.82
C ASP A 21 21.16 17.18 10.32
N ILE A 22 20.07 16.96 9.58
CA ILE A 22 19.04 15.96 9.88
C ILE A 22 18.75 15.18 8.60
N LEU A 23 18.78 13.84 8.69
CA LEU A 23 18.37 12.93 7.61
C LEU A 23 17.09 12.20 8.01
N ILE A 24 16.02 12.43 7.23
CA ILE A 24 14.80 11.63 7.29
C ILE A 24 14.83 10.66 6.10
N GLY A 25 15.15 9.40 6.37
CA GLY A 25 15.31 8.38 5.34
C GLY A 25 14.25 7.29 5.46
N ILE A 26 13.67 6.90 4.32
CA ILE A 26 12.79 5.73 4.24
C ILE A 26 13.61 4.58 3.65
N PRO A 27 13.96 3.54 4.44
CA PRO A 27 14.73 2.42 3.94
C PRO A 27 13.87 1.56 2.98
N PRO A 28 14.49 0.72 2.14
CA PRO A 28 13.75 -0.25 1.34
C PRO A 28 12.87 -1.13 2.22
N HIS A 29 11.58 -1.17 1.92
CA HIS A 29 10.63 -1.99 2.65
C HIS A 29 10.88 -3.48 2.39
N LYS A 30 10.61 -4.29 3.39
CA LYS A 30 10.63 -5.77 3.33
C LYS A 30 9.52 -6.29 4.21
N ALA A 31 8.99 -7.46 3.91
CA ALA A 31 8.08 -8.13 4.83
C ALA A 31 8.75 -8.35 6.20
N PRO A 32 7.97 -8.41 7.28
CA PRO A 32 8.50 -8.69 8.63
C PRO A 32 9.37 -9.94 8.67
N ALA A 33 10.35 -9.97 9.59
CA ALA A 33 11.30 -11.08 9.70
C ALA A 33 10.60 -12.43 9.93
N VAL A 34 9.51 -12.44 10.69
CA VAL A 34 8.71 -13.64 10.95
C VAL A 34 8.18 -14.26 9.64
N ILE A 35 7.78 -13.44 8.68
CA ILE A 35 7.32 -13.90 7.37
C ILE A 35 8.51 -14.30 6.49
N ARG A 36 9.56 -13.48 6.44
CA ARG A 36 10.75 -13.75 5.62
C ARG A 36 11.54 -15.00 6.03
N ASN A 37 11.41 -15.41 7.28
CA ASN A 37 12.06 -16.60 7.84
C ASN A 37 11.11 -17.82 7.94
N SER A 38 9.91 -17.72 7.37
CA SER A 38 8.93 -18.81 7.30
C SER A 38 8.89 -19.41 5.90
N ASP A 39 8.21 -20.56 5.77
CA ASP A 39 7.94 -21.20 4.49
C ASP A 39 6.86 -20.49 3.65
N LEU A 40 6.27 -19.39 4.18
CA LEU A 40 5.24 -18.59 3.49
C LEU A 40 5.80 -17.72 2.37
N ILE A 41 7.12 -17.55 2.30
CA ILE A 41 7.81 -16.81 1.22
C ILE A 41 8.83 -17.74 0.56
N LYS A 42 8.84 -17.79 -0.77
CA LYS A 42 9.84 -18.55 -1.52
C LYS A 42 11.22 -17.89 -1.39
N GLN A 43 12.26 -18.72 -1.44
CA GLN A 43 13.63 -18.24 -1.40
C GLN A 43 13.90 -17.16 -2.45
N GLY A 44 14.46 -16.04 -2.05
CA GLY A 44 14.75 -14.89 -2.91
C GLY A 44 13.61 -13.88 -3.06
N GLN A 45 12.43 -14.13 -2.51
CA GLN A 45 11.33 -13.17 -2.44
C GLN A 45 11.41 -12.33 -1.16
N ASN A 46 10.88 -11.10 -1.22
CA ASN A 46 10.79 -10.20 -0.08
C ASN A 46 9.38 -10.08 0.49
N TYR A 47 8.36 -10.55 -0.24
CA TYR A 47 6.94 -10.40 0.06
C TYR A 47 6.16 -11.65 -0.32
N MET A 48 4.99 -11.83 0.27
CA MET A 48 4.06 -12.91 -0.09
C MET A 48 3.35 -12.60 -1.40
N ASN A 49 3.34 -13.55 -2.32
CA ASN A 49 2.50 -13.48 -3.51
C ASN A 49 1.05 -13.82 -3.15
N VAL A 50 0.12 -13.09 -3.73
CA VAL A 50 -1.31 -13.31 -3.53
C VAL A 50 -2.07 -13.19 -4.86
N ASP A 51 -3.24 -13.80 -4.91
CA ASP A 51 -4.21 -13.48 -5.95
C ASP A 51 -4.65 -12.02 -5.79
N LYS A 52 -4.61 -11.26 -6.86
CA LYS A 52 -4.80 -9.80 -6.83
C LYS A 52 -6.23 -9.36 -6.44
N TYR A 53 -7.21 -10.25 -6.53
CA TYR A 53 -8.61 -9.94 -6.22
C TYR A 53 -9.03 -10.46 -4.85
N THR A 54 -8.54 -11.62 -4.46
CA THR A 54 -8.97 -12.33 -3.24
C THR A 54 -7.96 -12.28 -2.12
N LEU A 55 -6.72 -11.84 -2.39
CA LEU A 55 -5.61 -11.80 -1.46
C LEU A 55 -5.21 -13.19 -0.91
N LYS A 56 -5.73 -14.29 -1.51
CA LYS A 56 -5.34 -15.66 -1.18
C LYS A 56 -3.89 -15.90 -1.58
N THR A 57 -3.17 -16.60 -0.73
CA THR A 57 -1.84 -17.13 -1.03
C THR A 57 -1.94 -18.49 -1.72
N GLU A 58 -0.81 -19.08 -2.04
CA GLU A 58 -0.77 -20.49 -2.52
C GLU A 58 -1.07 -21.53 -1.42
N TYR A 59 -1.11 -21.11 -0.16
CA TYR A 59 -1.42 -21.97 0.98
C TYR A 59 -2.91 -21.89 1.29
N GLU A 60 -3.50 -23.06 1.54
CA GLU A 60 -4.91 -23.16 1.87
C GLU A 60 -5.23 -22.39 3.17
N ASN A 61 -6.32 -21.62 3.16
CA ASN A 61 -6.80 -20.80 4.27
C ASN A 61 -5.81 -19.73 4.76
N VAL A 62 -4.83 -19.36 3.94
CA VAL A 62 -3.87 -18.29 4.25
C VAL A 62 -4.05 -17.11 3.29
N PHE A 63 -4.31 -15.95 3.86
CA PHE A 63 -4.39 -14.68 3.15
C PHE A 63 -3.23 -13.78 3.56
N ALA A 64 -2.81 -12.86 2.69
CA ALA A 64 -1.83 -11.84 3.04
C ALA A 64 -2.32 -10.47 2.59
N ILE A 65 -2.38 -9.52 3.52
CA ILE A 65 -2.90 -8.16 3.32
C ILE A 65 -1.89 -7.10 3.74
N GLY A 66 -2.01 -5.90 3.17
CA GLY A 66 -1.15 -4.76 3.51
C GLY A 66 0.30 -4.97 3.06
N ASP A 67 1.22 -4.45 3.83
CA ASP A 67 2.64 -4.35 3.46
C ASP A 67 3.37 -5.69 3.37
N VAL A 68 2.77 -6.77 3.85
CA VAL A 68 3.35 -8.12 3.79
C VAL A 68 3.23 -8.77 2.41
N ASN A 69 2.24 -8.38 1.62
CA ASN A 69 2.03 -8.90 0.27
C ASN A 69 2.69 -8.03 -0.81
N GLU A 70 2.80 -8.59 -2.01
CA GLU A 70 3.19 -7.86 -3.22
C GLU A 70 2.24 -8.22 -4.35
N ILE A 71 1.55 -7.21 -4.89
CA ILE A 71 0.61 -7.37 -6.00
C ILE A 71 1.18 -6.67 -7.23
N LYS A 72 1.64 -7.45 -8.18
CA LYS A 72 2.08 -6.96 -9.48
C LYS A 72 0.89 -6.73 -10.39
N VAL A 73 0.79 -5.54 -10.96
CA VAL A 73 -0.33 -5.14 -11.82
C VAL A 73 0.03 -5.31 -13.29
N ASN A 74 1.08 -4.62 -13.73
CA ASN A 74 1.54 -4.65 -15.13
C ASN A 74 3.03 -4.27 -15.18
N GLY A 75 3.82 -4.96 -16.02
CA GLY A 75 5.25 -4.66 -16.16
C GLY A 75 5.98 -4.66 -14.82
N ASN A 76 6.47 -3.50 -14.40
CA ASN A 76 7.13 -3.28 -13.11
C ASN A 76 6.27 -2.39 -12.18
N ILE A 77 4.96 -2.31 -12.40
CA ILE A 77 4.03 -1.55 -11.55
C ILE A 77 3.43 -2.51 -10.53
N PHE A 78 3.46 -2.09 -9.28
CA PHE A 78 2.92 -2.81 -8.14
C PHE A 78 1.92 -1.94 -7.39
N ILE A 79 0.99 -2.56 -6.67
CA ILE A 79 0.15 -1.83 -5.71
C ILE A 79 1.05 -1.21 -4.64
N PRO A 80 0.95 0.11 -4.41
CA PRO A 80 1.74 0.78 -3.39
C PRO A 80 1.44 0.25 -1.98
N LYS A 81 2.45 0.23 -1.14
CA LYS A 81 2.30 -0.10 0.27
C LYS A 81 1.78 1.12 1.03
N ALA A 82 0.46 1.19 1.18
CA ALA A 82 -0.23 2.29 1.85
C ALA A 82 -1.45 1.81 2.61
N GLY A 83 -1.76 2.46 3.73
CA GLY A 83 -2.85 2.08 4.62
C GLY A 83 -4.22 1.99 3.95
N ILE A 84 -4.49 2.84 2.96
CA ILE A 84 -5.76 2.80 2.23
C ILE A 84 -5.96 1.48 1.46
N PHE A 85 -4.90 0.93 0.86
CA PHE A 85 -4.97 -0.36 0.21
C PHE A 85 -5.03 -1.50 1.23
N ALA A 86 -4.27 -1.41 2.32
CA ALA A 86 -4.30 -2.41 3.39
C ALA A 86 -5.70 -2.55 4.00
N GLU A 87 -6.39 -1.43 4.25
CA GLU A 87 -7.77 -1.40 4.74
C GLU A 87 -8.74 -2.02 3.73
N ALA A 88 -8.64 -1.65 2.45
CA ALA A 88 -9.50 -2.22 1.41
C ALA A 88 -9.30 -3.73 1.28
N GLN A 89 -8.05 -4.20 1.33
CA GLN A 89 -7.71 -5.62 1.34
C GLN A 89 -8.27 -6.34 2.57
N ALA A 90 -8.18 -5.73 3.76
CA ALA A 90 -8.73 -6.30 5.00
C ALA A 90 -10.25 -6.48 4.91
N LYS A 91 -10.98 -5.52 4.36
CA LYS A 91 -12.44 -5.63 4.14
C LYS A 91 -12.80 -6.79 3.22
N VAL A 92 -12.05 -6.96 2.13
CA VAL A 92 -12.27 -8.08 1.20
C VAL A 92 -12.03 -9.42 1.89
N VAL A 93 -10.90 -9.58 2.58
CA VAL A 93 -10.55 -10.84 3.26
C VAL A 93 -11.53 -11.14 4.39
N SER A 94 -11.94 -10.14 5.18
CA SER A 94 -12.94 -10.33 6.23
C SER A 94 -14.27 -10.85 5.66
N GLN A 95 -14.74 -10.28 4.55
CA GLN A 95 -15.97 -10.76 3.92
C GLN A 95 -15.82 -12.18 3.37
N LEU A 96 -14.69 -12.51 2.73
CA LEU A 96 -14.43 -13.86 2.24
C LEU A 96 -14.42 -14.89 3.36
N ILE A 97 -13.87 -14.57 4.53
CA ILE A 97 -13.86 -15.45 5.69
C ILE A 97 -15.29 -15.61 6.24
N ILE A 98 -16.08 -14.54 6.32
CA ILE A 98 -17.48 -14.61 6.75
C ILE A 98 -18.28 -15.50 5.80
N ASP A 99 -18.18 -15.26 4.51
CA ASP A 99 -18.90 -16.03 3.49
C ASP A 99 -18.53 -17.53 3.56
N ASP A 100 -17.25 -17.87 3.81
CA ASP A 100 -16.80 -19.24 3.96
C ASP A 100 -17.40 -19.92 5.19
N ILE A 101 -17.42 -19.24 6.33
CA ILE A 101 -18.00 -19.75 7.57
C ILE A 101 -19.52 -19.98 7.43
N GLU A 102 -20.22 -19.06 6.77
CA GLU A 102 -21.68 -19.12 6.63
C GLU A 102 -22.15 -20.16 5.61
N THR A 103 -21.38 -20.35 4.53
CA THR A 103 -21.82 -21.14 3.38
C THR A 103 -21.03 -22.43 3.17
N ASN A 104 -19.97 -22.67 3.92
CA ASN A 104 -18.94 -23.70 3.64
C ASN A 104 -18.44 -23.64 2.18
N ASN A 105 -18.44 -22.44 1.59
CA ASN A 105 -18.03 -22.26 0.20
C ASN A 105 -17.42 -20.86 0.02
N LEU A 106 -16.15 -20.81 -0.28
CA LEU A 106 -15.43 -19.56 -0.64
C LEU A 106 -15.94 -19.00 -2.00
N SER A 107 -17.25 -18.80 -2.09
CA SER A 107 -17.88 -18.20 -3.26
C SER A 107 -17.51 -16.72 -3.35
N LEU A 108 -16.92 -16.33 -4.49
CA LEU A 108 -16.59 -14.95 -4.77
C LEU A 108 -17.86 -14.19 -5.18
N SER A 109 -18.52 -13.51 -4.25
CA SER A 109 -19.45 -12.45 -4.62
C SER A 109 -18.66 -11.29 -5.25
N SER A 110 -19.27 -10.51 -6.13
CA SER A 110 -18.63 -9.35 -6.74
C SER A 110 -18.18 -8.29 -5.72
N SER A 111 -18.80 -8.26 -4.54
CA SER A 111 -18.47 -7.40 -3.41
C SER A 111 -17.22 -7.83 -2.65
N SER A 112 -16.78 -9.08 -2.79
CA SER A 112 -15.65 -9.67 -2.08
C SER A 112 -14.36 -9.67 -2.92
N ARG A 113 -14.14 -8.63 -3.72
CA ARG A 113 -12.94 -8.50 -4.58
C ARG A 113 -12.24 -7.18 -4.35
N PHE A 114 -10.95 -7.24 -4.17
CA PHE A 114 -10.12 -6.05 -4.14
C PHE A 114 -10.11 -5.41 -5.54
N ASP A 115 -10.40 -4.14 -5.63
CA ASP A 115 -10.60 -3.41 -6.90
C ASP A 115 -9.37 -2.61 -7.34
N GLY A 116 -8.29 -2.61 -6.55
CA GLY A 116 -7.07 -1.89 -6.86
C GLY A 116 -7.19 -0.37 -6.79
N LYS A 117 -8.28 0.17 -6.22
CA LYS A 117 -8.50 1.62 -6.10
C LYS A 117 -7.98 2.16 -4.79
N GLY A 118 -7.43 3.36 -4.84
CA GLY A 118 -6.94 4.06 -3.66
C GLY A 118 -6.82 5.55 -3.88
N PHE A 119 -6.58 6.26 -2.80
CA PHE A 119 -6.36 7.70 -2.85
C PHE A 119 -5.38 8.14 -1.77
N CYS A 120 -4.83 9.34 -1.94
CA CYS A 120 -4.05 10.00 -0.90
C CYS A 120 -4.21 11.52 -0.98
N PHE A 121 -3.85 12.18 0.13
CA PHE A 121 -3.73 13.62 0.19
C PHE A 121 -2.25 14.01 0.28
N MET A 122 -1.84 15.00 -0.52
CA MET A 122 -0.49 15.56 -0.49
C MET A 122 -0.55 16.96 0.09
N GLU A 123 -0.20 17.10 1.35
CA GLU A 123 -0.12 18.43 1.99
C GLU A 123 1.03 19.25 1.39
N THR A 124 0.70 20.50 1.04
CA THR A 124 1.67 21.44 0.46
C THR A 124 1.93 22.66 1.36
N GLY A 125 1.42 22.64 2.58
CA GLY A 125 1.47 23.76 3.51
C GLY A 125 0.29 24.74 3.33
N ASN A 126 0.24 25.77 4.15
CA ASN A 126 -0.79 26.83 4.11
C ASN A 126 -2.24 26.32 4.10
N GLN A 127 -2.51 25.22 4.79
CA GLN A 127 -3.83 24.57 4.79
C GLN A 127 -4.33 24.18 3.39
N GLN A 128 -3.43 23.71 2.56
CA GLN A 128 -3.73 23.19 1.22
C GLN A 128 -3.21 21.77 1.08
N ALA A 129 -3.94 20.95 0.33
CA ALA A 129 -3.55 19.61 -0.07
C ALA A 129 -3.98 19.33 -1.51
N GLY A 130 -3.15 18.59 -2.25
CA GLY A 130 -3.54 17.92 -3.47
C GLY A 130 -4.28 16.63 -3.12
N TYR A 131 -5.19 16.19 -4.00
CA TYR A 131 -5.87 14.89 -3.89
C TYR A 131 -5.46 14.02 -5.07
N VAL A 132 -4.97 12.83 -4.77
CA VAL A 132 -4.62 11.82 -5.77
C VAL A 132 -5.61 10.68 -5.67
N ALA A 133 -6.28 10.36 -6.78
CA ALA A 133 -7.03 9.11 -6.91
C ALA A 133 -6.34 8.20 -7.91
N ALA A 134 -6.26 6.91 -7.62
CA ALA A 134 -5.62 5.93 -8.46
C ALA A 134 -6.51 4.69 -8.64
N ASP A 135 -6.48 4.14 -9.84
CA ASP A 135 -7.09 2.86 -10.21
C ASP A 135 -6.01 1.99 -10.88
N PHE A 136 -5.50 1.03 -10.11
CA PHE A 136 -4.43 0.15 -10.59
C PHE A 136 -4.95 -1.00 -11.47
N TYR A 137 -6.27 -1.27 -11.44
CA TYR A 137 -6.89 -2.34 -12.22
C TYR A 137 -7.71 -1.82 -13.40
N ASN A 138 -7.54 -0.54 -13.77
CA ASN A 138 -8.13 0.04 -14.95
C ASN A 138 -7.77 -0.79 -16.21
N GLU A 139 -8.74 -1.05 -17.09
CA GLU A 139 -8.60 -1.91 -18.26
C GLU A 139 -7.53 -1.41 -19.26
N GLU A 140 -7.39 -0.09 -19.37
CA GLU A 140 -6.38 0.54 -20.24
C GLU A 140 -4.99 0.62 -19.59
N GLY A 141 -4.86 0.11 -18.37
CA GLY A 141 -3.66 0.14 -17.54
C GLY A 141 -3.79 1.06 -16.33
N PRO A 142 -2.86 0.99 -15.36
CA PRO A 142 -2.90 1.79 -14.16
C PRO A 142 -3.06 3.28 -14.44
N ALA A 143 -4.08 3.89 -13.85
CA ALA A 143 -4.43 5.29 -14.04
C ALA A 143 -4.39 6.04 -12.71
N ALA A 144 -3.96 7.29 -12.74
CA ALA A 144 -4.01 8.19 -11.59
C ALA A 144 -4.39 9.61 -12.03
N SER A 145 -5.18 10.27 -11.20
CA SER A 145 -5.51 11.69 -11.35
C SER A 145 -4.99 12.48 -10.16
N LEU A 146 -4.54 13.69 -10.41
CA LEU A 146 -4.09 14.62 -9.38
C LEU A 146 -4.91 15.92 -9.46
N GLU A 147 -5.69 16.17 -8.43
CA GLU A 147 -6.30 17.49 -8.22
C GLU A 147 -5.24 18.44 -7.64
N PRO A 148 -5.11 19.66 -8.16
CA PRO A 148 -4.17 20.65 -7.64
C PRO A 148 -4.40 20.95 -6.14
N PRO A 149 -3.37 21.39 -5.41
CA PRO A 149 -3.51 21.78 -4.02
C PRO A 149 -4.61 22.82 -3.80
N SER A 150 -5.51 22.55 -2.86
CA SER A 150 -6.62 23.43 -2.52
C SER A 150 -6.95 23.35 -1.03
N LYS A 151 -7.63 24.37 -0.50
CA LYS A 151 -8.19 24.36 0.86
C LYS A 151 -9.34 23.34 0.99
N GLU A 152 -10.06 23.08 -0.08
CA GLU A 152 -11.12 22.09 -0.11
C GLU A 152 -10.55 20.67 0.09
N SER A 153 -9.53 20.29 -0.66
CA SER A 153 -8.86 18.98 -0.50
C SER A 153 -8.20 18.86 0.88
N TYR A 154 -7.67 19.96 1.44
CA TYR A 154 -7.18 19.95 2.82
C TYR A 154 -8.32 19.68 3.83
N LYS A 155 -9.49 20.29 3.66
CA LYS A 155 -10.66 20.01 4.48
C LYS A 155 -11.09 18.54 4.35
N LYS A 156 -11.18 18.01 3.13
CA LYS A 156 -11.46 16.57 2.90
C LYS A 156 -10.49 15.67 3.66
N LYS A 157 -9.20 16.02 3.70
CA LYS A 157 -8.18 15.28 4.48
C LYS A 157 -8.48 15.31 5.98
N ILE A 158 -8.81 16.47 6.54
CA ILE A 158 -9.17 16.60 7.97
C ILE A 158 -10.43 15.80 8.30
N ASP A 159 -11.44 15.85 7.42
CA ASP A 159 -12.68 15.09 7.60
C ASP A 159 -12.43 13.57 7.50
N PHE A 160 -11.52 13.14 6.62
CA PHE A 160 -11.06 11.75 6.55
C PHE A 160 -10.41 11.31 7.86
N GLU A 161 -9.49 12.09 8.41
CA GLU A 161 -8.83 11.81 9.69
C GLU A 161 -9.84 11.67 10.83
N ARG A 162 -10.74 12.66 10.98
CA ARG A 162 -11.78 12.66 12.02
C ARG A 162 -12.69 11.43 11.93
N ARG A 163 -13.12 11.08 10.72
CA ARG A 163 -13.94 9.90 10.50
C ARG A 163 -13.19 8.63 10.92
N ARG A 164 -11.91 8.47 10.53
CA ARG A 164 -11.13 7.31 10.92
C ARG A 164 -10.96 7.19 12.44
N LEU A 165 -10.67 8.28 13.11
CA LEU A 165 -10.56 8.28 14.57
C LEU A 165 -11.89 7.88 15.22
N SER A 166 -13.03 8.37 14.72
CA SER A 166 -14.35 8.00 15.24
C SER A 166 -14.80 6.57 14.92
N GLU A 167 -14.33 5.98 13.80
CA GLU A 167 -14.67 4.61 13.40
C GLU A 167 -13.83 3.56 14.14
N TRP A 168 -12.59 3.90 14.51
CA TRP A 168 -11.61 2.93 15.02
C TRP A 168 -11.37 3.02 16.53
N PHE A 169 -11.73 4.13 17.16
CA PHE A 169 -11.54 4.42 18.57
C PHE A 169 -12.78 5.03 19.23
#